data_ad0abdefaaa436449893d515f21d03d5
#
_entry.id   ad0abdefaaa436449893d515f21d03d5
#
_cell.length_a   1.000
_cell.length_b   1.000
_cell.length_c   1.000
_cell.angle_alpha   90.00
_cell.angle_beta   90.00
_cell.angle_gamma   90.00
#
_symmetry.space_group_name_H-M   'P 1'
#
loop_
_entity.id
_entity.type
_entity.pdbx_description
1 polymer ?
#
loop_
_entity_poly.entity_id
_entity_poly.type
_entity_poly.pdbx_seq_one_letter_code
_entity_poly.pdbx_strand_id
1 'polypeptide(L)'
;MNPAVLIAAVSAVLALIFIADAALASHARRHSHFHLNLKAGAATMLNTEKLPFSIAPTEDVTDAGGNVTKTPAAVTGIVWSVGDPAQGSVNTSTPDSLNAVFTPVAGYVGPATVTCAAVSAKGAALSQSDTVDVTAPVANANNLNLTAGTPVAA
;
A
#
# COMPACT_ATOMS: atom_id res chain seq x y z
N MET A 1 -31.82 -57.88 15.66
CA MET A 1 -31.80 -56.56 15.02
C MET A 1 -31.50 -56.75 13.55
N ASN A 2 -32.33 -56.18 12.67
CA ASN A 2 -32.20 -56.40 11.22
C ASN A 2 -30.95 -55.71 10.68
N PRO A 3 -29.99 -56.43 10.01
CA PRO A 3 -28.74 -55.85 9.52
C PRO A 3 -28.97 -54.68 8.56
N ALA A 4 -30.04 -54.63 7.83
CA ALA A 4 -30.39 -53.52 6.95
C ALA A 4 -30.64 -52.20 7.72
N VAL A 5 -31.22 -52.28 8.91
CA VAL A 5 -31.50 -51.11 9.78
C VAL A 5 -30.20 -50.59 10.37
N LEU A 6 -29.25 -51.48 10.70
CA LEU A 6 -27.93 -51.06 11.21
C LEU A 6 -27.09 -50.34 10.15
N ILE A 7 -27.10 -50.83 8.91
CA ILE A 7 -26.39 -50.22 7.80
C ILE A 7 -26.96 -48.83 7.48
N ALA A 8 -28.28 -48.68 7.47
CA ALA A 8 -28.91 -47.37 7.23
C ALA A 8 -28.61 -46.36 8.32
N ALA A 9 -28.58 -46.77 9.59
CA ALA A 9 -28.23 -45.90 10.71
C ALA A 9 -26.74 -45.43 10.65
N VAL A 10 -25.80 -46.32 10.33
CA VAL A 10 -24.37 -45.98 10.18
C VAL A 10 -24.17 -45.03 9.01
N SER A 11 -24.81 -45.24 7.86
CA SER A 11 -24.74 -44.36 6.70
C SER A 11 -25.26 -42.95 6.99
N ALA A 12 -26.37 -42.85 7.75
CA ALA A 12 -26.96 -41.56 8.14
C ALA A 12 -25.99 -40.76 9.09
N VAL A 13 -25.38 -41.45 10.04
CA VAL A 13 -24.38 -40.80 10.95
C VAL A 13 -23.15 -40.33 10.20
N LEU A 14 -22.62 -41.15 9.27
CA LEU A 14 -21.49 -40.75 8.44
C LEU A 14 -21.82 -39.53 7.58
N ALA A 15 -23.00 -39.50 6.95
CA ALA A 15 -23.46 -38.36 6.16
C ALA A 15 -23.58 -37.08 7.00
N LEU A 16 -24.07 -37.18 8.24
CA LEU A 16 -24.12 -36.04 9.16
C LEU A 16 -22.74 -35.50 9.57
N ILE A 17 -21.78 -36.40 9.76
CA ILE A 17 -20.38 -36.00 10.08
C ILE A 17 -19.76 -35.25 8.89
N PHE A 18 -19.91 -35.76 7.66
CA PHE A 18 -19.40 -35.08 6.46
C PHE A 18 -20.07 -33.71 6.20
N ILE A 19 -21.37 -33.57 6.50
CA ILE A 19 -22.08 -32.30 6.38
C ILE A 19 -21.61 -31.31 7.45
N ALA A 20 -21.36 -31.78 8.67
CA ALA A 20 -20.82 -30.96 9.75
C ALA A 20 -19.39 -30.47 9.45
N ASP A 21 -18.51 -31.35 8.93
CA ASP A 21 -17.16 -30.98 8.53
C ASP A 21 -17.16 -30.00 7.35
N ALA A 22 -18.02 -30.18 6.35
CA ALA A 22 -18.18 -29.26 5.24
C ALA A 22 -18.75 -27.89 5.68
N ALA A 23 -19.67 -27.87 6.65
CA ALA A 23 -20.21 -26.65 7.23
C ALA A 23 -19.16 -25.92 8.08
N LEU A 24 -18.38 -26.64 8.90
CA LEU A 24 -17.24 -26.08 9.64
C LEU A 24 -16.14 -25.55 8.71
N ALA A 25 -15.81 -26.27 7.63
CA ALA A 25 -14.87 -25.81 6.62
C ALA A 25 -15.37 -24.59 5.84
N SER A 26 -16.68 -24.47 5.62
CA SER A 26 -17.27 -23.28 4.98
C SER A 26 -17.34 -22.08 5.92
N HIS A 27 -17.54 -22.28 7.23
CA HIS A 27 -17.47 -21.22 8.24
C HIS A 27 -16.03 -20.76 8.51
N ALA A 28 -15.03 -21.60 8.26
CA ALA A 28 -13.61 -21.27 8.37
C ALA A 28 -13.05 -20.57 7.12
N ARG A 29 -13.86 -20.17 6.14
CA ARG A 29 -13.44 -19.20 5.13
C ARG A 29 -13.33 -17.84 5.82
N ARG A 30 -12.25 -17.69 6.55
CA ARG A 30 -11.83 -16.43 7.14
C ARG A 30 -11.74 -15.42 6.00
N HIS A 31 -12.62 -14.45 6.00
CA HIS A 31 -12.48 -13.30 5.11
C HIS A 31 -11.26 -12.51 5.59
N SER A 32 -10.11 -12.81 5.01
CA SER A 32 -8.93 -12.01 5.26
C SER A 32 -8.93 -10.82 4.31
N HIS A 33 -8.89 -9.63 4.88
CA HIS A 33 -8.71 -8.40 4.14
C HIS A 33 -7.22 -8.05 4.12
N PHE A 34 -6.70 -7.80 2.92
CA PHE A 34 -5.32 -7.37 2.74
C PHE A 34 -5.25 -5.86 2.56
N HIS A 35 -4.25 -5.23 3.15
CA HIS A 35 -3.99 -3.80 3.05
C HIS A 35 -2.52 -3.55 2.71
N LEU A 36 -2.23 -2.61 1.81
CA LEU A 36 -0.85 -2.22 1.49
C LEU A 36 -0.27 -1.25 2.52
N ASN A 37 -1.12 -0.41 3.14
CA ASN A 37 -0.72 0.64 4.08
C ASN A 37 0.39 1.54 3.50
N LEU A 38 0.09 2.17 2.37
CA LEU A 38 0.99 3.11 1.70
C LEU A 38 1.20 4.34 2.59
N LYS A 39 2.45 4.77 2.70
CA LYS A 39 2.83 5.96 3.46
C LYS A 39 3.83 6.79 2.65
N ALA A 40 3.52 8.06 2.45
CA ALA A 40 4.47 9.07 2.00
C ALA A 40 5.32 9.57 3.16
N GLY A 41 6.55 10.00 2.89
CA GLY A 41 7.43 10.63 3.87
C GLY A 41 6.92 12.00 4.34
N ALA A 42 6.20 12.72 3.46
CA ALA A 42 5.56 14.01 3.75
C ALA A 42 4.35 14.22 2.82
N ALA A 43 3.41 15.08 3.23
CA ALA A 43 2.28 15.48 2.40
C ALA A 43 2.63 16.58 1.38
N THR A 44 3.73 17.33 1.63
CA THR A 44 4.25 18.39 0.77
C THR A 44 5.74 18.23 0.59
N MET A 45 6.27 18.64 -0.58
CA MET A 45 7.70 18.63 -0.89
C MET A 45 8.06 19.77 -1.83
N LEU A 46 9.33 20.12 -1.89
CA LEU A 46 9.83 21.03 -2.92
C LEU A 46 10.09 20.28 -4.23
N ASN A 47 9.92 20.95 -5.37
CA ASN A 47 10.20 20.36 -6.67
C ASN A 47 11.68 20.06 -6.96
N THR A 48 12.57 20.41 -6.03
CA THR A 48 14.00 20.09 -6.04
C THR A 48 14.37 18.94 -5.12
N GLU A 49 13.41 18.38 -4.40
CA GLU A 49 13.60 17.31 -3.42
C GLU A 49 13.18 15.96 -3.97
N LYS A 50 13.48 14.92 -3.21
CA LYS A 50 13.02 13.55 -3.44
C LYS A 50 12.24 13.08 -2.23
N LEU A 51 11.12 12.40 -2.46
CA LEU A 51 10.23 11.95 -1.39
C LEU A 51 10.21 10.43 -1.31
N PRO A 52 10.55 9.85 -0.16
CA PRO A 52 10.42 8.42 0.05
C PRO A 52 8.96 8.02 0.27
N PHE A 53 8.58 6.88 -0.30
CA PHE A 53 7.34 6.15 -0.06
C PHE A 53 7.65 4.76 0.47
N SER A 54 6.77 4.23 1.30
CA SER A 54 6.87 2.87 1.80
C SER A 54 5.51 2.19 1.86
N ILE A 55 5.49 0.88 1.75
CA ILE A 55 4.33 0.05 2.06
C ILE A 55 4.65 -0.90 3.20
N ALA A 56 3.67 -1.13 4.07
CA ALA A 56 3.70 -2.12 5.14
C ALA A 56 2.49 -3.06 5.00
N PRO A 57 2.57 -4.09 4.14
CA PRO A 57 1.44 -4.95 3.86
C PRO A 57 0.97 -5.68 5.12
N THR A 58 -0.34 -5.68 5.35
CA THR A 58 -0.98 -6.41 6.45
C THR A 58 -2.17 -7.21 5.98
N GLU A 59 -2.50 -8.26 6.73
CA GLU A 59 -3.69 -9.07 6.59
C GLU A 59 -4.51 -9.01 7.88
N ASP A 60 -5.79 -8.74 7.76
CA ASP A 60 -6.73 -8.85 8.87
C ASP A 60 -7.12 -10.31 9.04
N VAL A 61 -6.73 -10.92 10.16
CA VAL A 61 -7.07 -12.30 10.51
C VAL A 61 -8.13 -12.29 11.58
N THR A 62 -9.30 -12.86 11.27
CA THR A 62 -10.40 -13.01 12.23
C THR A 62 -10.29 -14.38 12.92
N ASP A 63 -10.26 -14.40 14.25
CA ASP A 63 -10.27 -15.63 15.04
C ASP A 63 -11.68 -16.26 15.14
N ALA A 64 -11.75 -17.41 15.79
CA ALA A 64 -13.03 -18.12 15.99
C ALA A 64 -14.01 -17.33 16.90
N GLY A 65 -13.53 -16.39 17.68
CA GLY A 65 -14.34 -15.52 18.56
C GLY A 65 -14.78 -14.22 17.87
N GLY A 66 -14.41 -14.03 16.59
CA GLY A 66 -14.77 -12.83 15.82
C GLY A 66 -13.80 -11.65 16.04
N ASN A 67 -12.70 -11.82 16.78
CA ASN A 67 -11.72 -10.76 16.96
C ASN A 67 -10.82 -10.63 15.73
N VAL A 68 -10.59 -9.39 15.28
CA VAL A 68 -9.74 -9.08 14.13
C VAL A 68 -8.36 -8.66 14.61
N THR A 69 -7.33 -9.34 14.10
CA THR A 69 -5.92 -9.01 14.39
C THR A 69 -5.21 -8.69 13.07
N LYS A 70 -4.47 -7.57 13.04
CA LYS A 70 -3.62 -7.21 11.90
C LYS A 70 -2.26 -7.89 12.03
N THR A 71 -1.90 -8.69 11.04
CA THR A 71 -0.62 -9.37 10.97
C THR A 71 0.16 -8.93 9.73
N PRO A 72 1.51 -8.86 9.77
CA PRO A 72 2.29 -8.63 8.57
C PRO A 72 1.96 -9.66 7.49
N ALA A 73 1.82 -9.21 6.25
CA ALA A 73 1.47 -10.06 5.12
C ALA A 73 2.54 -9.99 4.03
N ALA A 74 2.78 -11.12 3.37
CA ALA A 74 3.62 -11.15 2.18
C ALA A 74 2.84 -10.71 0.95
N VAL A 75 3.47 -9.91 0.10
CA VAL A 75 2.96 -9.50 -1.21
C VAL A 75 4.04 -9.73 -2.27
N THR A 76 3.62 -9.86 -3.52
CA THR A 76 4.48 -10.08 -4.69
C THR A 76 4.07 -9.16 -5.82
N GLY A 77 4.90 -9.07 -6.87
CA GLY A 77 4.58 -8.28 -8.06
C GLY A 77 4.36 -6.80 -7.74
N ILE A 78 5.16 -6.23 -6.83
CA ILE A 78 5.04 -4.83 -6.42
C ILE A 78 5.45 -3.94 -7.59
N VAL A 79 4.55 -3.04 -7.98
CA VAL A 79 4.75 -2.06 -9.05
C VAL A 79 4.39 -0.68 -8.51
N TRP A 80 5.31 0.26 -8.69
CA TRP A 80 5.12 1.66 -8.38
C TRP A 80 4.89 2.46 -9.65
N SER A 81 4.00 3.43 -9.61
CA SER A 81 3.70 4.31 -10.74
C SER A 81 3.32 5.71 -10.28
N VAL A 82 3.50 6.68 -11.17
CA VAL A 82 2.99 8.04 -11.02
C VAL A 82 1.77 8.18 -11.93
N GLY A 83 0.76 8.91 -11.51
CA GLY A 83 -0.48 9.08 -12.26
C GLY A 83 -0.26 9.70 -13.63
N ASP A 84 0.66 10.67 -13.73
CA ASP A 84 1.08 11.29 -14.99
C ASP A 84 2.61 11.39 -15.03
N PRO A 85 3.29 10.89 -16.08
CA PRO A 85 4.74 11.02 -16.25
C PRO A 85 5.25 12.48 -16.25
N ALA A 86 4.39 13.44 -16.59
CA ALA A 86 4.73 14.87 -16.54
C ALA A 86 4.91 15.37 -15.10
N GLN A 87 4.39 14.67 -14.09
CA GLN A 87 4.53 15.04 -12.68
C GLN A 87 5.88 14.60 -12.12
N GLY A 88 6.41 13.47 -12.57
CA GLY A 88 7.64 12.92 -12.05
C GLY A 88 7.86 11.45 -12.41
N SER A 89 8.81 10.85 -11.73
CA SER A 89 9.09 9.42 -11.79
C SER A 89 9.19 8.82 -10.40
N VAL A 90 8.90 7.52 -10.29
CA VAL A 90 9.08 6.76 -9.06
C VAL A 90 9.98 5.55 -9.34
N ASN A 91 10.96 5.35 -8.47
CA ASN A 91 11.91 4.24 -8.57
C ASN A 91 11.96 3.47 -7.25
N THR A 92 12.06 2.16 -7.32
CA THR A 92 12.25 1.32 -6.13
C THR A 92 13.62 1.60 -5.50
N SER A 93 13.66 1.70 -4.18
CA SER A 93 14.89 1.96 -3.42
C SER A 93 15.45 0.73 -2.72
N THR A 94 14.69 -0.36 -2.70
CA THR A 94 15.08 -1.64 -2.07
C THR A 94 14.80 -2.82 -3.00
N PRO A 95 15.57 -3.92 -2.89
CA PRO A 95 15.37 -5.11 -3.72
C PRO A 95 14.00 -5.78 -3.55
N ASP A 96 13.37 -5.63 -2.37
CA ASP A 96 12.03 -6.14 -2.06
C ASP A 96 10.90 -5.26 -2.62
N SER A 97 11.27 -4.08 -3.18
CA SER A 97 10.33 -3.08 -3.72
C SER A 97 9.31 -2.53 -2.70
N LEU A 98 9.50 -2.78 -1.39
CA LEU A 98 8.63 -2.23 -0.34
C LEU A 98 8.80 -0.72 -0.15
N ASN A 99 9.91 -0.16 -0.65
CA ASN A 99 10.21 1.25 -0.60
C ASN A 99 10.48 1.79 -2.01
N ALA A 100 10.05 3.02 -2.24
CA ALA A 100 10.27 3.74 -3.50
C ALA A 100 10.59 5.20 -3.22
N VAL A 101 11.17 5.88 -4.20
CA VAL A 101 11.48 7.30 -4.14
C VAL A 101 10.82 7.99 -5.33
N PHE A 102 9.95 8.94 -5.04
CA PHE A 102 9.39 9.85 -6.03
C PHE A 102 10.35 11.01 -6.28
N THR A 103 10.55 11.33 -7.54
CA THR A 103 11.35 12.48 -8.01
C THR A 103 10.49 13.28 -8.96
N PRO A 104 10.12 14.53 -8.65
CA PRO A 104 9.32 15.36 -9.54
C PRO A 104 10.12 15.74 -10.80
N VAL A 105 9.40 16.01 -11.89
CA VAL A 105 10.00 16.64 -13.08
C VAL A 105 10.44 18.05 -12.72
N ALA A 106 11.58 18.49 -13.24
CA ALA A 106 12.11 19.82 -12.98
C ALA A 106 11.07 20.90 -13.34
N GLY A 107 10.78 21.77 -12.38
CA GLY A 107 9.80 22.85 -12.53
C GLY A 107 8.35 22.44 -12.34
N TYR A 108 8.03 21.17 -12.14
CA TYR A 108 6.66 20.75 -11.82
C TYR A 108 6.21 21.34 -10.47
N VAL A 109 4.99 21.86 -10.44
CA VAL A 109 4.30 22.35 -9.24
C VAL A 109 2.84 21.92 -9.31
N GLY A 110 2.34 21.35 -8.23
CA GLY A 110 0.98 20.85 -8.12
C GLY A 110 0.90 19.45 -7.49
N PRO A 111 -0.29 18.87 -7.43
CA PRO A 111 -0.48 17.54 -6.84
C PRO A 111 0.12 16.44 -7.73
N ALA A 112 0.90 15.55 -7.15
CA ALA A 112 1.43 14.34 -7.77
C ALA A 112 0.88 13.11 -7.06
N THR A 113 0.28 12.17 -7.80
CA THR A 113 -0.27 10.95 -7.24
C THR A 113 0.67 9.77 -7.51
N VAL A 114 1.13 9.14 -6.44
CA VAL A 114 1.94 7.93 -6.47
C VAL A 114 1.07 6.74 -6.10
N THR A 115 1.11 5.71 -6.92
CA THR A 115 0.32 4.48 -6.74
C THR A 115 1.26 3.29 -6.57
N CYS A 116 0.95 2.44 -5.61
CA CYS A 116 1.55 1.13 -5.44
C CYS A 116 0.51 0.05 -5.71
N ALA A 117 0.84 -0.89 -6.59
CA ALA A 117 0.05 -2.09 -6.85
C ALA A 117 0.87 -3.34 -6.48
N ALA A 118 0.19 -4.38 -6.00
CA ALA A 118 0.80 -5.64 -5.62
C ALA A 118 -0.21 -6.78 -5.66
N VAL A 119 0.26 -8.01 -5.50
CA VAL A 119 -0.58 -9.20 -5.37
C VAL A 119 -0.37 -9.82 -4.00
N SER A 120 -1.43 -10.06 -3.25
CA SER A 120 -1.37 -10.76 -1.96
C SER A 120 -0.94 -12.22 -2.13
N ALA A 121 -0.48 -12.84 -1.05
CA ALA A 121 -0.15 -14.27 -1.02
C ALA A 121 -1.33 -15.19 -1.40
N LYS A 122 -2.57 -14.68 -1.34
CA LYS A 122 -3.79 -15.40 -1.76
C LYS A 122 -4.25 -15.05 -3.18
N GLY A 123 -3.42 -14.31 -3.96
CA GLY A 123 -3.70 -13.97 -5.35
C GLY A 123 -4.64 -12.78 -5.54
N ALA A 124 -5.01 -12.05 -4.47
CA ALA A 124 -5.83 -10.85 -4.60
C ALA A 124 -4.98 -9.67 -5.08
N ALA A 125 -5.46 -8.96 -6.10
CA ALA A 125 -4.86 -7.70 -6.53
C ALA A 125 -5.12 -6.60 -5.50
N LEU A 126 -4.07 -5.88 -5.14
CA LEU A 126 -4.08 -4.77 -4.20
C LEU A 126 -3.58 -3.51 -4.90
N SER A 127 -4.18 -2.37 -4.58
CA SER A 127 -3.71 -1.07 -5.06
C SER A 127 -4.02 0.00 -4.03
N GLN A 128 -3.08 0.91 -3.83
CA GLN A 128 -3.26 2.07 -2.98
C GLN A 128 -2.50 3.26 -3.55
N SER A 129 -3.09 4.45 -3.46
CA SER A 129 -2.51 5.69 -3.95
C SER A 129 -2.39 6.69 -2.82
N ASP A 130 -1.39 7.56 -2.92
CA ASP A 130 -1.22 8.74 -2.06
C ASP A 130 -0.87 9.94 -2.93
N THR A 131 -1.29 11.13 -2.51
CA THR A 131 -1.07 12.38 -3.26
C THR A 131 -0.21 13.31 -2.45
N VAL A 132 0.80 13.87 -3.09
CA VAL A 132 1.77 14.82 -2.51
C VAL A 132 1.69 16.12 -3.27
N ASP A 133 1.64 17.24 -2.55
CA ASP A 133 1.71 18.57 -3.16
C ASP A 133 3.16 18.98 -3.37
N VAL A 134 3.54 19.10 -4.64
CA VAL A 134 4.85 19.59 -5.05
C VAL A 134 4.82 21.11 -5.17
N THR A 135 5.69 21.81 -4.46
CA THR A 135 5.75 23.26 -4.40
C THR A 135 7.07 23.80 -4.97
N ALA A 136 7.06 25.03 -5.48
CA ALA A 136 8.28 25.72 -5.87
C ALA A 136 9.05 26.21 -4.63
N PRO A 137 10.39 26.24 -4.65
CA PRO A 137 11.13 26.90 -3.60
C PRO A 137 10.80 28.38 -3.61
N VAL A 138 10.53 28.94 -2.42
CA VAL A 138 10.32 30.39 -2.27
C VAL A 138 11.67 31.07 -2.46
N ALA A 139 11.81 31.88 -3.51
CA ALA A 139 12.99 32.72 -3.67
C ALA A 139 13.03 33.72 -2.50
N ASN A 140 14.04 33.58 -1.64
CA ASN A 140 14.31 34.59 -0.61
C ASN A 140 14.81 35.87 -1.29
N ALA A 141 13.90 36.81 -1.50
CA ALA A 141 14.19 38.14 -2.06
C ALA A 141 15.07 39.02 -1.14
N ASN A 142 15.53 38.49 -0.01
CA ASN A 142 16.20 39.29 1.04
C ASN A 142 17.71 39.39 0.90
N ASN A 143 18.34 38.98 -0.22
CA ASN A 143 19.76 39.15 -0.47
C ASN A 143 20.07 40.07 -1.65
N LEU A 144 19.35 41.18 -1.78
CA LEU A 144 19.84 42.31 -2.55
C LEU A 144 20.93 43.03 -1.71
N ASN A 145 22.18 42.58 -1.85
CA ASN A 145 23.34 43.30 -1.31
C ASN A 145 23.60 44.53 -2.20
N LEU A 146 22.94 45.64 -1.89
CA LEU A 146 23.16 46.90 -2.55
C LEU A 146 24.48 47.48 -1.98
N THR A 147 25.60 47.31 -2.68
CA THR A 147 26.85 47.97 -2.34
C THR A 147 26.80 49.35 -2.98
N ALA A 148 26.70 50.38 -2.16
CA ALA A 148 26.84 51.77 -2.64
C ALA A 148 28.23 51.97 -3.23
N GLY A 149 28.29 52.37 -4.50
CA GLY A 149 29.55 52.75 -5.14
C GLY A 149 30.16 53.97 -4.48
N THR A 150 31.50 54.04 -4.38
CA THR A 150 32.23 55.23 -3.93
C THR A 150 31.87 56.44 -4.81
N PRO A 151 31.55 57.61 -4.21
CA PRO A 151 31.34 58.83 -4.99
C PRO A 151 32.57 59.20 -5.77
N VAL A 152 32.41 59.46 -7.07
CA VAL A 152 33.48 60.02 -7.90
C VAL A 152 33.39 61.55 -7.77
N ALA A 153 34.49 62.18 -7.37
CA ALA A 153 34.62 63.66 -7.31
C ALA A 153 34.40 64.26 -8.70
N ALA A 154 33.64 65.38 -8.77
CA ALA A 154 33.43 66.17 -9.99
C ALA A 154 34.67 66.99 -10.41
#